data_1c6e0441045b2cb7d604ee241d83972e
#
_entry.id   1c6e0441045b2cb7d604ee241d83972e
#
_cell.length_a   1.000
_cell.length_b   1.000
_cell.length_c   1.000
_cell.angle_alpha   90.00
_cell.angle_beta   90.00
_cell.angle_gamma   90.00
#
_symmetry.space_group_name_H-M   'P 1'
#
loop_
_entity.id
_entity.type
_entity.pdbx_description
1 polymer ?
#
loop_
_entity_poly.entity_id
_entity_poly.type
_entity_poly.pdbx_seq_one_letter_code
_entity_poly.pdbx_strand_id
1 'polypeptide(L)'
;MRIAMLTNNYKPFVGGVPISVERQAKELAKLGHQVMVFAPEYTELPQDCDEYSEEHVIRYRTSRRKMDNGMVYPRMISKEILEAFETEKFDCIHVHHPMYVGPMALYLGKRYNLPVIYTYHTKYEDYLHYIRLFENVEERSAARQNVYRFGKEKLVPGYMKWFTNQCDLILAPTASMQEAMRKGGTKTPTAVFPTGLEDSFYIKDEEKSAELREKYLQGRKHLFCTVSRLEEEKNPKFLLRGIARLKERMDESFRLLFIGEGSMRAELEEMAAELGISEEVVFIGNVENTEMKHYLNACELFLFASKSETQGIVLAEAFAAGNPVVAVKATGVEDIVVDGKNGYMTNEDIEEWTGKVLEALKEDRYQKLKQQAEITASGFRSSSLAVYEELLYTQCINQRKEEGREYENETNWAGNLSASIYRLFKAS
;
A
#
# COMPACT_ATOMS: atom_id res chain seq x y z
N MET A 1 -1.35 -6.07 25.12
CA MET A 1 -1.92 -7.23 24.37
C MET A 1 -0.79 -8.04 23.78
N ARG A 2 -1.02 -9.35 23.58
CA ARG A 2 -0.19 -10.20 22.74
C ARG A 2 -0.84 -10.40 21.38
N ILE A 3 -0.20 -9.95 20.31
CA ILE A 3 -0.76 -9.88 18.97
C ILE A 3 0.00 -10.83 18.05
N ALA A 4 -0.71 -11.73 17.36
CA ALA A 4 -0.14 -12.59 16.34
C ALA A 4 -0.38 -11.98 14.94
N MET A 5 0.65 -11.48 14.29
CA MET A 5 0.57 -10.98 12.91
C MET A 5 1.00 -12.07 11.92
N LEU A 6 0.11 -12.48 11.00
CA LEU A 6 0.37 -13.53 10.02
C LEU A 6 0.48 -12.94 8.61
N THR A 7 1.59 -13.20 7.94
CA THR A 7 1.86 -12.66 6.59
C THR A 7 2.48 -13.70 5.65
N ASN A 8 2.15 -13.62 4.34
CA ASN A 8 2.74 -14.50 3.31
C ASN A 8 4.07 -13.99 2.76
N ASN A 9 4.40 -12.75 3.01
CA ASN A 9 5.66 -12.14 2.61
C ASN A 9 6.17 -11.19 3.69
N TYR A 10 7.47 -11.18 3.87
CA TYR A 10 8.16 -10.34 4.85
C TYR A 10 9.61 -10.15 4.42
N LYS A 11 10.40 -9.35 5.14
CA LYS A 11 11.84 -9.23 4.86
C LYS A 11 12.51 -10.61 4.75
N PRO A 12 13.44 -10.80 3.80
CA PRO A 12 14.12 -9.82 2.96
C PRO A 12 13.36 -9.39 1.70
N PHE A 13 12.16 -9.94 1.45
CA PHE A 13 11.35 -9.48 0.32
C PHE A 13 10.92 -8.03 0.53
N VAL A 14 11.24 -7.17 -0.46
CA VAL A 14 10.91 -5.74 -0.44
C VAL A 14 9.57 -5.51 -1.13
N GLY A 15 8.64 -4.86 -0.44
CA GLY A 15 7.31 -4.54 -0.97
C GLY A 15 6.45 -3.79 0.04
N GLY A 16 5.32 -3.28 -0.40
CA GLY A 16 4.43 -2.47 0.45
C GLY A 16 3.88 -3.22 1.65
N VAL A 17 3.54 -4.51 1.50
CA VAL A 17 2.99 -5.31 2.61
C VAL A 17 4.04 -5.58 3.70
N PRO A 18 5.26 -6.08 3.40
CA PRO A 18 6.31 -6.22 4.41
C PRO A 18 6.59 -4.94 5.20
N ILE A 19 6.68 -3.80 4.51
CA ILE A 19 6.89 -2.49 5.13
C ILE A 19 5.72 -2.13 6.06
N SER A 20 4.48 -2.36 5.61
CA SER A 20 3.29 -2.08 6.41
C SER A 20 3.23 -2.94 7.67
N VAL A 21 3.48 -4.25 7.55
CA VAL A 21 3.48 -5.20 8.69
C VAL A 21 4.53 -4.82 9.71
N GLU A 22 5.76 -4.57 9.26
CA GLU A 22 6.85 -4.19 10.16
C GLU A 22 6.56 -2.88 10.88
N ARG A 23 6.07 -1.88 10.15
CA ARG A 23 5.74 -0.57 10.72
C ARG A 23 4.64 -0.67 11.77
N GLN A 24 3.57 -1.40 11.50
CA GLN A 24 2.51 -1.66 12.48
C GLN A 24 3.06 -2.40 13.70
N ALA A 25 3.85 -3.44 13.50
CA ALA A 25 4.45 -4.20 14.61
C ALA A 25 5.35 -3.34 15.50
N LYS A 26 6.21 -2.51 14.90
CA LYS A 26 7.09 -1.58 15.62
C LYS A 26 6.30 -0.56 16.45
N GLU A 27 5.30 0.07 15.85
CA GLU A 27 4.53 1.12 16.54
C GLU A 27 3.65 0.53 17.66
N LEU A 28 3.04 -0.63 17.46
CA LEU A 28 2.31 -1.33 18.52
C LEU A 28 3.24 -1.78 19.66
N ALA A 29 4.46 -2.20 19.35
CA ALA A 29 5.46 -2.53 20.36
C ALA A 29 5.86 -1.31 21.21
N LYS A 30 5.99 -0.12 20.59
CA LYS A 30 6.22 1.14 21.33
C LYS A 30 5.08 1.50 22.29
N LEU A 31 3.86 1.07 22.00
CA LEU A 31 2.70 1.20 22.91
C LEU A 31 2.70 0.16 24.03
N GLY A 32 3.72 -0.71 24.11
CA GLY A 32 3.86 -1.73 25.14
C GLY A 32 3.16 -3.06 24.82
N HIS A 33 2.77 -3.28 23.57
CA HIS A 33 2.21 -4.57 23.14
C HIS A 33 3.31 -5.55 22.76
N GLN A 34 3.06 -6.84 22.97
CA GLN A 34 3.91 -7.91 22.48
C GLN A 34 3.39 -8.36 21.12
N VAL A 35 4.13 -8.03 20.06
CA VAL A 35 3.76 -8.39 18.69
C VAL A 35 4.68 -9.50 18.20
N MET A 36 4.10 -10.61 17.75
CA MET A 36 4.80 -11.71 17.13
C MET A 36 4.43 -11.80 15.66
N VAL A 37 5.39 -11.65 14.77
CA VAL A 37 5.19 -11.73 13.32
C VAL A 37 5.48 -13.14 12.84
N PHE A 38 4.50 -13.80 12.25
CA PHE A 38 4.65 -15.09 11.59
C PHE A 38 4.90 -14.86 10.09
N ALA A 39 6.13 -15.10 9.67
CA ALA A 39 6.62 -14.79 8.34
C ALA A 39 7.20 -16.02 7.63
N PRO A 40 7.20 -16.04 6.28
CA PRO A 40 7.79 -17.15 5.55
C PRO A 40 9.30 -17.22 5.73
N GLU A 41 9.86 -18.45 5.71
CA GLU A 41 11.28 -18.70 5.68
C GLU A 41 11.83 -18.41 4.25
N TYR A 42 12.92 -17.67 4.17
CA TYR A 42 13.69 -17.42 2.96
C TYR A 42 15.07 -18.10 3.06
N THR A 43 15.62 -18.49 1.91
CA THR A 43 16.92 -19.19 1.87
C THR A 43 18.09 -18.30 2.30
N GLU A 44 17.92 -17.00 2.15
CA GLU A 44 18.92 -15.98 2.51
C GLU A 44 18.21 -14.94 3.35
N LEU A 45 18.61 -14.81 4.61
CA LEU A 45 18.17 -13.71 5.48
C LEU A 45 19.18 -12.57 5.37
N PRO A 46 18.76 -11.31 5.37
CA PRO A 46 19.67 -10.18 5.37
C PRO A 46 20.51 -10.20 6.66
N GLN A 47 21.79 -9.82 6.56
CA GLN A 47 22.68 -9.72 7.70
C GLN A 47 22.35 -8.52 8.61
N ASP A 48 21.70 -7.50 8.07
CA ASP A 48 21.24 -6.30 8.78
C ASP A 48 19.74 -6.44 9.09
N CYS A 49 19.43 -7.05 10.25
CA CYS A 49 18.10 -7.00 10.81
C CYS A 49 17.92 -5.67 11.54
N ASP A 50 16.98 -4.83 11.05
CA ASP A 50 16.56 -3.61 11.73
C ASP A 50 16.08 -3.87 13.17
N GLU A 51 15.86 -2.77 13.92
CA GLU A 51 15.49 -2.74 15.34
C GLU A 51 14.29 -3.60 15.77
N TYR A 52 13.42 -4.02 14.84
CA TYR A 52 12.41 -5.05 15.10
C TYR A 52 13.06 -6.42 14.79
N SER A 53 13.79 -6.91 15.76
CA SER A 53 14.71 -8.05 15.63
C SER A 53 14.01 -9.36 15.25
N GLU A 54 14.77 -10.30 14.65
CA GLU A 54 14.31 -11.67 14.37
C GLU A 54 13.77 -12.41 15.63
N GLU A 55 14.05 -11.93 16.84
CA GLU A 55 13.47 -12.44 18.10
C GLU A 55 11.94 -12.33 18.14
N HIS A 56 11.35 -11.36 17.43
CA HIS A 56 9.90 -11.16 17.34
C HIS A 56 9.30 -11.78 16.09
N VAL A 57 10.10 -12.51 15.31
CA VAL A 57 9.67 -13.11 14.04
C VAL A 57 9.79 -14.63 14.11
N ILE A 58 8.67 -15.32 13.99
CA ILE A 58 8.65 -16.78 13.82
C ILE A 58 8.61 -17.11 12.34
N ARG A 59 9.71 -17.70 11.85
CA ARG A 59 9.83 -18.15 10.46
C ARG A 59 9.17 -19.51 10.28
N TYR A 60 8.16 -19.57 9.43
CA TYR A 60 7.50 -20.82 9.08
C TYR A 60 7.98 -21.35 7.72
N ARG A 61 8.01 -22.68 7.58
CA ARG A 61 8.51 -23.36 6.38
C ARG A 61 7.69 -23.06 5.13
N THR A 62 8.40 -22.88 4.03
CA THR A 62 7.84 -22.60 2.71
C THR A 62 8.08 -23.77 1.74
N SER A 63 7.49 -23.70 0.56
CA SER A 63 7.83 -24.55 -0.56
C SER A 63 9.24 -24.19 -1.09
N ARG A 64 9.98 -25.16 -1.62
CA ARG A 64 11.27 -24.92 -2.28
C ARG A 64 11.13 -24.08 -3.57
N ARG A 65 9.91 -23.90 -4.07
CA ARG A 65 9.63 -23.12 -5.29
C ARG A 65 9.47 -21.65 -4.93
N LYS A 66 10.09 -20.78 -5.74
CA LYS A 66 9.88 -19.32 -5.67
C LYS A 66 8.96 -18.90 -6.82
N MET A 67 8.21 -17.83 -6.63
CA MET A 67 7.50 -17.12 -7.69
C MET A 67 8.50 -16.30 -8.51
N ASP A 68 8.15 -15.93 -9.73
CA ASP A 68 9.06 -15.19 -10.63
C ASP A 68 9.46 -13.81 -10.07
N ASN A 69 8.62 -13.22 -9.21
CA ASN A 69 8.89 -11.99 -8.48
C ASN A 69 9.73 -12.17 -7.18
N GLY A 70 10.26 -13.36 -6.92
CA GLY A 70 11.06 -13.68 -5.74
C GLY A 70 10.28 -14.05 -4.47
N MET A 71 8.94 -13.97 -4.50
CA MET A 71 8.11 -14.43 -3.39
C MET A 71 8.18 -15.96 -3.26
N VAL A 72 8.03 -16.44 -2.02
CA VAL A 72 7.97 -17.87 -1.71
C VAL A 72 6.51 -18.34 -1.58
N TYR A 73 6.26 -19.63 -1.82
CA TYR A 73 4.95 -20.23 -1.60
C TYR A 73 4.82 -20.72 -0.16
N PRO A 74 4.00 -20.07 0.68
CA PRO A 74 3.72 -20.53 2.05
C PRO A 74 3.05 -21.91 2.04
N ARG A 75 3.24 -22.67 3.11
CA ARG A 75 2.43 -23.87 3.36
C ARG A 75 1.15 -23.48 4.07
N MET A 76 0.04 -24.11 3.71
CA MET A 76 -1.27 -23.84 4.32
C MET A 76 -1.34 -24.23 5.80
N ILE A 77 -0.59 -25.27 6.21
CA ILE A 77 -0.47 -25.71 7.58
C ILE A 77 1.00 -25.63 7.97
N SER A 78 1.29 -24.84 8.97
CA SER A 78 2.64 -24.66 9.52
C SER A 78 2.71 -25.19 10.94
N LYS A 79 3.67 -26.09 11.17
CA LYS A 79 3.94 -26.65 12.48
C LYS A 79 4.46 -25.57 13.44
N GLU A 80 5.30 -24.69 12.94
CA GLU A 80 5.91 -23.61 13.69
C GLU A 80 4.85 -22.65 14.25
N ILE A 81 3.82 -22.33 13.44
CA ILE A 81 2.68 -21.49 13.87
C ILE A 81 1.85 -22.23 14.93
N LEU A 82 1.56 -23.53 14.72
CA LEU A 82 0.77 -24.31 15.69
C LEU A 82 1.48 -24.42 17.03
N GLU A 83 2.79 -24.72 17.05
CA GLU A 83 3.61 -24.84 18.26
C GLU A 83 3.63 -23.51 19.03
N ALA A 84 3.76 -22.37 18.33
CA ALA A 84 3.72 -21.06 18.98
C ALA A 84 2.37 -20.80 19.66
N PHE A 85 1.26 -21.15 19.02
CA PHE A 85 -0.08 -20.99 19.61
C PHE A 85 -0.40 -21.99 20.73
N GLU A 86 0.36 -23.08 20.85
CA GLU A 86 0.27 -24.02 21.97
C GLU A 86 1.06 -23.53 23.20
N THR A 87 2.14 -22.79 22.98
CA THR A 87 3.03 -22.31 24.04
C THR A 87 2.72 -20.88 24.48
N GLU A 88 2.28 -20.04 23.55
CA GLU A 88 2.00 -18.62 23.78
C GLU A 88 0.50 -18.33 23.81
N LYS A 89 0.10 -17.40 24.69
CA LYS A 89 -1.29 -16.93 24.76
C LYS A 89 -1.41 -15.61 24.01
N PHE A 90 -2.08 -15.62 22.86
CA PHE A 90 -2.41 -14.41 22.10
C PHE A 90 -3.77 -13.86 22.51
N ASP A 91 -3.95 -12.55 22.34
CA ASP A 91 -5.22 -11.85 22.55
C ASP A 91 -6.02 -11.68 21.25
N CYS A 92 -5.32 -11.56 20.10
CA CYS A 92 -5.91 -11.44 18.77
C CYS A 92 -4.96 -11.95 17.67
N ILE A 93 -5.54 -12.18 16.51
CA ILE A 93 -4.82 -12.55 15.28
C ILE A 93 -5.05 -11.46 14.25
N HIS A 94 -3.98 -10.86 13.73
CA HIS A 94 -4.02 -9.95 12.62
C HIS A 94 -3.40 -10.60 11.37
N VAL A 95 -4.21 -10.84 10.35
CA VAL A 95 -3.77 -11.49 9.12
C VAL A 95 -3.71 -10.48 7.97
N HIS A 96 -2.59 -10.50 7.22
CA HIS A 96 -2.32 -9.57 6.13
C HIS A 96 -2.54 -10.17 4.74
N HIS A 97 -2.86 -11.46 4.66
CA HIS A 97 -3.14 -12.14 3.40
C HIS A 97 -4.31 -13.12 3.55
N PRO A 98 -5.28 -13.10 2.65
CA PRO A 98 -6.45 -13.98 2.73
C PRO A 98 -6.14 -15.42 2.31
N MET A 99 -5.12 -15.62 1.47
CA MET A 99 -4.69 -16.95 1.01
C MET A 99 -3.56 -17.48 1.90
N TYR A 100 -3.36 -18.80 1.92
CA TYR A 100 -2.36 -19.53 2.73
C TYR A 100 -2.51 -19.28 4.23
N VAL A 101 -1.91 -18.21 4.77
CA VAL A 101 -2.02 -17.89 6.21
C VAL A 101 -3.43 -17.45 6.62
N GLY A 102 -4.28 -16.99 5.69
CA GLY A 102 -5.66 -16.61 5.96
C GLY A 102 -6.50 -17.76 6.54
N PRO A 103 -6.63 -18.91 5.87
CA PRO A 103 -7.30 -20.08 6.41
C PRO A 103 -6.72 -20.57 7.73
N MET A 104 -5.38 -20.45 7.92
CA MET A 104 -4.72 -20.79 9.18
C MET A 104 -5.15 -19.84 10.30
N ALA A 105 -5.22 -18.53 10.03
CA ALA A 105 -5.70 -17.53 10.98
C ALA A 105 -7.13 -17.82 11.43
N LEU A 106 -8.03 -18.12 10.48
CA LEU A 106 -9.42 -18.51 10.79
C LEU A 106 -9.51 -19.78 11.65
N TYR A 107 -8.69 -20.79 11.33
CA TYR A 107 -8.61 -22.02 12.12
C TYR A 107 -8.16 -21.75 13.56
N LEU A 108 -7.09 -20.95 13.74
CA LEU A 108 -6.55 -20.59 15.03
C LEU A 108 -7.50 -19.71 15.84
N GLY A 109 -8.14 -18.72 15.17
CA GLY A 109 -9.17 -17.89 15.77
C GLY A 109 -10.32 -18.71 16.34
N LYS A 110 -10.79 -19.71 15.57
CA LYS A 110 -11.81 -20.64 16.03
C LYS A 110 -11.31 -21.53 17.18
N ARG A 111 -10.11 -22.14 17.06
CA ARG A 111 -9.55 -23.07 18.04
C ARG A 111 -9.29 -22.44 19.39
N TYR A 112 -8.79 -21.20 19.41
CA TYR A 112 -8.38 -20.51 20.64
C TYR A 112 -9.36 -19.40 21.06
N ASN A 113 -10.50 -19.29 20.40
CA ASN A 113 -11.50 -18.23 20.61
C ASN A 113 -10.92 -16.81 20.55
N LEU A 114 -10.09 -16.53 19.52
CA LEU A 114 -9.44 -15.26 19.29
C LEU A 114 -10.12 -14.51 18.13
N PRO A 115 -10.28 -13.18 18.23
CA PRO A 115 -10.75 -12.38 17.09
C PRO A 115 -9.70 -12.39 15.98
N VAL A 116 -10.17 -12.48 14.74
CA VAL A 116 -9.36 -12.43 13.53
C VAL A 116 -9.62 -11.11 12.81
N ILE A 117 -8.59 -10.28 12.77
CA ILE A 117 -8.58 -8.99 12.07
C ILE A 117 -7.85 -9.20 10.73
N TYR A 118 -8.36 -8.62 9.64
CA TYR A 118 -7.75 -8.72 8.33
C TYR A 118 -7.48 -7.34 7.73
N THR A 119 -6.23 -7.06 7.33
CA THR A 119 -5.91 -5.88 6.51
C THR A 119 -5.95 -6.21 5.03
N TYR A 120 -6.77 -5.46 4.29
CA TYR A 120 -6.92 -5.59 2.86
C TYR A 120 -5.83 -4.76 2.13
N HIS A 121 -4.72 -5.40 1.77
CA HIS A 121 -3.59 -4.72 1.11
C HIS A 121 -3.69 -4.68 -0.41
N THR A 122 -4.35 -5.67 -1.00
CA THR A 122 -4.21 -5.95 -2.43
C THR A 122 -5.56 -6.34 -3.03
N LYS A 123 -5.89 -5.75 -4.16
CA LYS A 123 -7.05 -6.15 -4.97
C LYS A 123 -6.68 -7.40 -5.78
N TYR A 124 -6.92 -8.56 -5.17
CA TYR A 124 -6.47 -9.86 -5.68
C TYR A 124 -7.01 -10.21 -7.07
N GLU A 125 -8.15 -9.65 -7.45
CA GLU A 125 -8.74 -9.80 -8.79
C GLU A 125 -7.81 -9.31 -9.90
N ASP A 126 -7.00 -8.30 -9.59
CA ASP A 126 -6.06 -7.70 -10.56
C ASP A 126 -4.71 -8.42 -10.60
N TYR A 127 -4.46 -9.36 -9.65
CA TYR A 127 -3.16 -10.06 -9.50
C TYR A 127 -3.16 -11.51 -9.99
N LEU A 128 -4.24 -12.01 -10.59
CA LEU A 128 -4.32 -13.37 -11.11
C LEU A 128 -3.28 -13.68 -12.19
N HIS A 129 -2.81 -12.68 -12.94
CA HIS A 129 -1.79 -12.84 -13.97
C HIS A 129 -0.41 -13.26 -13.42
N TYR A 130 -0.14 -13.03 -12.12
CA TYR A 130 1.06 -13.53 -11.45
C TYR A 130 1.01 -15.04 -11.13
N ILE A 131 -0.16 -15.67 -11.31
CA ILE A 131 -0.26 -17.12 -11.18
C ILE A 131 0.16 -17.72 -12.53
N ARG A 132 1.20 -18.55 -12.52
CA ARG A 132 1.80 -19.18 -13.71
C ARG A 132 0.80 -19.81 -14.68
N LEU A 133 -0.34 -20.30 -14.17
CA LEU A 133 -1.42 -20.84 -14.99
C LEU A 133 -2.06 -19.76 -15.90
N PHE A 134 -1.95 -18.50 -15.51
CA PHE A 134 -2.58 -17.34 -16.15
C PHE A 134 -1.58 -16.33 -16.74
N GLU A 135 -0.30 -16.67 -16.80
CA GLU A 135 0.70 -15.86 -17.50
C GLU A 135 0.42 -15.83 -19.02
N ASN A 136 0.59 -14.66 -19.62
CA ASN A 136 0.40 -14.40 -21.06
C ASN A 136 -0.95 -14.91 -21.60
N VAL A 137 -2.03 -14.71 -20.84
CA VAL A 137 -3.38 -15.22 -21.17
C VAL A 137 -3.87 -14.66 -22.50
N GLU A 138 -3.48 -13.43 -22.86
CA GLU A 138 -3.89 -12.76 -24.10
C GLU A 138 -3.41 -13.50 -25.35
N GLU A 139 -2.27 -14.20 -25.29
CA GLU A 139 -1.68 -14.99 -26.37
C GLU A 139 -2.18 -16.45 -26.38
N ARG A 140 -3.07 -16.84 -25.45
CA ARG A 140 -3.51 -18.22 -25.26
C ARG A 140 -4.90 -18.50 -25.85
N SER A 141 -5.27 -19.77 -25.89
CA SER A 141 -6.57 -20.21 -26.44
C SER A 141 -7.76 -19.57 -25.73
N ALA A 142 -8.86 -19.36 -26.47
CA ALA A 142 -10.11 -18.80 -25.94
C ALA A 142 -10.64 -19.54 -24.70
N ALA A 143 -10.40 -20.85 -24.59
CA ALA A 143 -10.76 -21.64 -23.42
C ALA A 143 -10.00 -21.17 -22.16
N ARG A 144 -8.67 -20.90 -22.27
CA ARG A 144 -7.87 -20.40 -21.14
C ARG A 144 -8.22 -18.97 -20.77
N GLN A 145 -8.52 -18.12 -21.74
CA GLN A 145 -9.01 -16.77 -21.50
C GLN A 145 -10.36 -16.78 -20.74
N ASN A 146 -11.25 -17.70 -21.09
CA ASN A 146 -12.52 -17.89 -20.37
C ASN A 146 -12.31 -18.36 -18.92
N VAL A 147 -11.37 -19.28 -18.68
CA VAL A 147 -11.02 -19.75 -17.33
C VAL A 147 -10.41 -18.61 -16.51
N TYR A 148 -9.53 -17.82 -17.09
CA TYR A 148 -8.97 -16.62 -16.44
C TYR A 148 -10.06 -15.62 -16.07
N ARG A 149 -10.95 -15.29 -17.03
CA ARG A 149 -12.08 -14.37 -16.79
C ARG A 149 -13.00 -14.87 -15.70
N PHE A 150 -13.35 -16.17 -15.72
CA PHE A 150 -14.14 -16.80 -14.65
C PHE A 150 -13.42 -16.71 -13.29
N GLY A 151 -12.11 -16.97 -13.25
CA GLY A 151 -11.29 -16.81 -12.07
C GLY A 151 -11.34 -15.38 -11.52
N LYS A 152 -11.12 -14.39 -12.39
CA LYS A 152 -11.11 -12.96 -12.04
C LYS A 152 -12.48 -12.45 -11.58
N GLU A 153 -13.54 -12.80 -12.31
CA GLU A 153 -14.87 -12.21 -12.09
C GLU A 153 -15.74 -12.96 -11.07
N LYS A 154 -15.47 -14.25 -10.83
CA LYS A 154 -16.34 -15.07 -9.98
C LYS A 154 -15.60 -15.77 -8.85
N LEU A 155 -14.50 -16.45 -9.13
CA LEU A 155 -13.86 -17.32 -8.14
C LEU A 155 -13.14 -16.51 -7.07
N VAL A 156 -12.30 -15.53 -7.46
CA VAL A 156 -11.59 -14.69 -6.51
C VAL A 156 -12.53 -13.80 -5.72
N PRO A 157 -13.49 -13.07 -6.32
CA PRO A 157 -14.48 -12.31 -5.55
C PRO A 157 -15.31 -13.17 -4.61
N GLY A 158 -15.70 -14.37 -5.06
CA GLY A 158 -16.42 -15.33 -4.21
C GLY A 158 -15.63 -15.79 -3.00
N TYR A 159 -14.33 -16.12 -3.21
CA TYR A 159 -13.43 -16.47 -2.12
C TYR A 159 -13.21 -15.29 -1.17
N MET A 160 -12.95 -14.10 -1.69
CA MET A 160 -12.73 -12.89 -0.88
C MET A 160 -13.96 -12.59 -0.02
N LYS A 161 -15.15 -12.62 -0.62
CA LYS A 161 -16.41 -12.47 0.11
C LYS A 161 -16.56 -13.52 1.22
N TRP A 162 -16.27 -14.79 0.94
CA TRP A 162 -16.32 -15.84 1.94
C TRP A 162 -15.32 -15.57 3.07
N PHE A 163 -14.05 -15.31 2.73
CA PHE A 163 -12.98 -15.10 3.70
C PHE A 163 -13.25 -13.88 4.60
N THR A 164 -13.58 -12.74 3.98
CA THR A 164 -13.85 -11.51 4.74
C THR A 164 -15.02 -11.67 5.71
N ASN A 165 -16.07 -12.44 5.33
CA ASN A 165 -17.21 -12.71 6.20
C ASN A 165 -16.93 -13.73 7.33
N GLN A 166 -15.73 -14.32 7.39
CA GLN A 166 -15.29 -15.16 8.50
C GLN A 166 -14.41 -14.38 9.51
N CYS A 167 -13.93 -13.20 9.14
CA CYS A 167 -13.16 -12.34 10.03
C CYS A 167 -14.09 -11.57 10.98
N ASP A 168 -13.52 -11.05 12.08
CA ASP A 168 -14.25 -10.23 13.06
C ASP A 168 -14.17 -8.74 12.72
N LEU A 169 -13.08 -8.28 12.09
CA LEU A 169 -12.88 -6.92 11.62
C LEU A 169 -12.05 -6.91 10.35
N ILE A 170 -12.31 -5.95 9.47
CA ILE A 170 -11.50 -5.69 8.29
C ILE A 170 -10.97 -4.29 8.32
N LEU A 171 -9.67 -4.14 8.05
CA LEU A 171 -8.99 -2.87 7.87
C LEU A 171 -8.83 -2.60 6.38
N ALA A 172 -9.56 -1.62 5.87
CA ALA A 172 -9.52 -1.21 4.47
C ALA A 172 -8.61 0.03 4.32
N PRO A 173 -7.71 0.08 3.33
CA PRO A 173 -6.76 1.20 3.20
C PRO A 173 -7.44 2.54 2.87
N THR A 174 -8.61 2.51 2.25
CA THR A 174 -9.35 3.71 1.83
C THR A 174 -10.85 3.53 1.99
N ALA A 175 -11.60 4.64 1.98
CA ALA A 175 -13.05 4.63 2.04
C ALA A 175 -13.67 4.02 0.78
N SER A 176 -13.09 4.25 -0.39
CA SER A 176 -13.56 3.65 -1.64
C SER A 176 -13.36 2.14 -1.65
N MET A 177 -12.26 1.64 -1.07
CA MET A 177 -12.03 0.20 -0.92
C MET A 177 -13.03 -0.42 0.07
N GLN A 178 -13.29 0.26 1.20
CA GLN A 178 -14.35 -0.17 2.14
C GLN A 178 -15.70 -0.30 1.44
N GLU A 179 -16.08 0.68 0.64
CA GLU A 179 -17.34 0.66 -0.09
C GLU A 179 -17.36 -0.43 -1.18
N ALA A 180 -16.24 -0.64 -1.89
CA ALA A 180 -16.10 -1.72 -2.87
C ALA A 180 -16.28 -3.10 -2.22
N MET A 181 -15.69 -3.32 -1.04
CA MET A 181 -15.86 -4.56 -0.28
C MET A 181 -17.31 -4.77 0.16
N ARG A 182 -17.97 -3.71 0.64
CA ARG A 182 -19.39 -3.74 1.01
C ARG A 182 -20.28 -4.10 -0.17
N LYS A 183 -20.04 -3.47 -1.34
CA LYS A 183 -20.74 -3.80 -2.60
C LYS A 183 -20.44 -5.24 -3.06
N GLY A 184 -19.23 -5.75 -2.82
CA GLY A 184 -18.84 -7.13 -3.08
C GLY A 184 -19.49 -8.16 -2.14
N GLY A 185 -20.23 -7.70 -1.11
CA GLY A 185 -21.00 -8.54 -0.20
C GLY A 185 -20.28 -8.89 1.10
N THR A 186 -19.25 -8.15 1.47
CA THR A 186 -18.66 -8.18 2.82
C THR A 186 -19.65 -7.58 3.82
N LYS A 187 -19.96 -8.34 4.87
CA LYS A 187 -20.89 -7.96 5.96
C LYS A 187 -20.14 -7.68 7.26
N THR A 188 -18.92 -8.17 7.38
CA THR A 188 -18.04 -7.96 8.53
C THR A 188 -17.79 -6.47 8.75
N PRO A 189 -17.77 -5.98 10.00
CA PRO A 189 -17.38 -4.62 10.31
C PRO A 189 -16.06 -4.24 9.62
N THR A 190 -16.02 -3.06 9.04
CA THR A 190 -14.85 -2.60 8.28
C THR A 190 -14.49 -1.19 8.74
N ALA A 191 -13.23 -0.99 9.12
CA ALA A 191 -12.66 0.32 9.45
C ALA A 191 -11.73 0.80 8.32
N VAL A 192 -11.72 2.10 8.05
CA VAL A 192 -10.71 2.70 7.17
C VAL A 192 -9.41 2.81 7.96
N PHE A 193 -8.38 2.13 7.48
CA PHE A 193 -7.07 2.08 8.11
C PHE A 193 -5.99 2.17 7.03
N PRO A 194 -5.48 3.38 6.74
CA PRO A 194 -4.47 3.58 5.72
C PRO A 194 -3.11 3.04 6.15
N THR A 195 -2.24 2.76 5.19
CA THR A 195 -0.82 2.52 5.46
C THR A 195 -0.21 3.80 6.00
N GLY A 196 0.38 3.75 7.19
CA GLY A 196 0.97 4.90 7.85
C GLY A 196 2.32 5.31 7.26
N LEU A 197 2.71 6.54 7.55
CA LEU A 197 4.06 7.07 7.33
C LEU A 197 4.82 7.07 8.66
N GLU A 198 6.09 6.70 8.62
CA GLU A 198 6.96 6.79 9.79
C GLU A 198 7.03 8.23 10.33
N ASP A 199 7.04 8.39 11.64
CA ASP A 199 7.07 9.71 12.27
C ASP A 199 8.33 10.51 11.89
N SER A 200 9.43 9.81 11.57
CA SER A 200 10.66 10.39 11.01
C SER A 200 10.43 11.15 9.70
N PHE A 201 9.40 10.80 8.95
CA PHE A 201 9.04 11.47 7.69
C PHE A 201 8.55 12.91 7.91
N TYR A 202 7.96 13.17 9.07
CA TYR A 202 7.45 14.50 9.47
C TYR A 202 8.51 15.41 10.09
N ILE A 203 9.72 14.89 10.29
CA ILE A 203 10.84 15.67 10.79
C ILE A 203 11.56 16.29 9.61
N LYS A 204 11.46 17.61 9.48
CA LYS A 204 12.11 18.36 8.40
C LYS A 204 13.59 18.54 8.73
N ASP A 205 14.44 18.33 7.74
CA ASP A 205 15.83 18.71 7.71
C ASP A 205 15.94 19.91 6.77
N GLU A 206 15.92 21.11 7.35
CA GLU A 206 15.87 22.37 6.59
C GLU A 206 17.17 22.57 5.79
N GLU A 207 18.33 22.18 6.34
CA GLU A 207 19.64 22.35 5.69
C GLU A 207 19.72 21.48 4.44
N LYS A 208 19.44 20.18 4.58
CA LYS A 208 19.49 19.23 3.46
C LYS A 208 18.45 19.53 2.39
N SER A 209 17.26 19.95 2.80
CA SER A 209 16.20 20.34 1.87
C SER A 209 16.54 21.60 1.11
N ALA A 210 17.19 22.58 1.76
CA ALA A 210 17.67 23.80 1.12
C ALA A 210 18.80 23.51 0.12
N GLU A 211 19.77 22.66 0.47
CA GLU A 211 20.82 22.21 -0.45
C GLU A 211 20.25 21.56 -1.72
N LEU A 212 19.28 20.64 -1.55
CA LEU A 212 18.62 19.99 -2.68
C LEU A 212 17.84 21.01 -3.53
N ARG A 213 17.17 21.95 -2.86
CA ARG A 213 16.45 23.02 -3.56
C ARG A 213 17.39 23.86 -4.41
N GLU A 214 18.48 24.35 -3.85
CA GLU A 214 19.51 25.15 -4.57
C GLU A 214 20.08 24.35 -5.75
N LYS A 215 20.48 23.11 -5.51
CA LYS A 215 21.03 22.20 -6.52
C LYS A 215 20.15 22.07 -7.75
N TYR A 216 18.83 21.88 -7.55
CA TYR A 216 17.92 21.60 -8.64
C TYR A 216 17.20 22.84 -9.18
N LEU A 217 17.00 23.85 -8.35
CA LEU A 217 16.33 25.08 -8.76
C LEU A 217 17.17 25.89 -9.78
N GLN A 218 18.49 25.98 -9.55
CA GLN A 218 19.46 26.64 -10.46
C GLN A 218 18.98 28.03 -10.92
N GLY A 219 18.55 28.85 -9.96
CA GLY A 219 18.11 30.23 -10.21
C GLY A 219 16.68 30.37 -10.73
N ARG A 220 15.93 29.29 -10.92
CA ARG A 220 14.51 29.30 -11.25
C ARG A 220 13.68 29.66 -10.01
N LYS A 221 12.43 30.07 -10.22
CA LYS A 221 11.57 30.47 -9.09
C LYS A 221 10.89 29.29 -8.40
N HIS A 222 10.41 28.29 -9.16
CA HIS A 222 9.61 27.20 -8.63
C HIS A 222 10.25 25.84 -8.86
N LEU A 223 10.11 24.95 -7.87
CA LEU A 223 10.55 23.57 -7.93
C LEU A 223 9.37 22.64 -7.59
N PHE A 224 8.98 21.81 -8.54
CA PHE A 224 7.94 20.83 -8.40
C PHE A 224 8.53 19.42 -8.38
N CYS A 225 7.75 18.44 -7.91
CA CYS A 225 8.14 17.04 -8.00
C CYS A 225 6.98 16.13 -8.35
N THR A 226 7.33 14.97 -8.87
CA THR A 226 6.49 13.79 -8.97
C THR A 226 7.30 12.57 -8.56
N VAL A 227 6.67 11.62 -7.89
CA VAL A 227 7.31 10.36 -7.44
C VAL A 227 6.48 9.20 -7.92
N SER A 228 7.02 8.40 -8.83
CA SER A 228 6.36 7.19 -9.32
C SER A 228 7.34 6.31 -10.11
N ARG A 229 6.99 5.04 -10.31
CA ARG A 229 7.62 4.26 -11.38
C ARG A 229 7.35 4.92 -12.73
N LEU A 230 8.31 4.90 -13.63
CA LEU A 230 8.13 5.43 -14.99
C LEU A 230 7.52 4.36 -15.89
N GLU A 231 6.23 4.07 -15.65
CA GLU A 231 5.44 3.06 -16.34
C GLU A 231 4.12 3.66 -16.87
N GLU A 232 3.51 3.03 -17.87
CA GLU A 232 2.34 3.56 -18.59
C GLU A 232 1.16 3.88 -17.66
N GLU A 233 0.91 3.05 -16.63
CA GLU A 233 -0.20 3.27 -15.69
C GLU A 233 0.01 4.49 -14.79
N LYS A 234 1.25 5.01 -14.68
CA LYS A 234 1.56 6.25 -13.95
C LYS A 234 1.41 7.50 -14.81
N ASN A 235 1.16 7.32 -16.11
CA ASN A 235 0.86 8.36 -17.07
C ASN A 235 1.89 9.52 -17.14
N PRO A 236 3.21 9.22 -17.13
CA PRO A 236 4.24 10.26 -17.12
C PRO A 236 4.22 11.12 -18.39
N LYS A 237 3.77 10.59 -19.53
CA LYS A 237 3.61 11.35 -20.79
C LYS A 237 2.63 12.50 -20.65
N PHE A 238 1.54 12.32 -19.89
CA PHE A 238 0.61 13.41 -19.60
C PHE A 238 1.29 14.53 -18.84
N LEU A 239 2.10 14.20 -17.81
CA LEU A 239 2.84 15.20 -17.06
C LEU A 239 3.79 15.99 -17.96
N LEU A 240 4.56 15.35 -18.86
CA LEU A 240 5.44 16.07 -19.79
C LEU A 240 4.68 17.03 -20.70
N ARG A 241 3.53 16.60 -21.27
CA ARG A 241 2.69 17.52 -22.07
C ARG A 241 2.13 18.67 -21.23
N GLY A 242 1.73 18.37 -19.98
CA GLY A 242 1.28 19.39 -19.04
C GLY A 242 2.39 20.40 -18.70
N ILE A 243 3.62 19.94 -18.53
CA ILE A 243 4.81 20.79 -18.29
C ILE A 243 5.12 21.66 -19.51
N ALA A 244 5.05 21.10 -20.73
CA ALA A 244 5.21 21.89 -21.96
C ALA A 244 4.16 23.01 -22.04
N ARG A 245 2.91 22.67 -21.74
CA ARG A 245 1.83 23.66 -21.71
C ARG A 245 2.00 24.69 -20.58
N LEU A 246 2.47 24.26 -19.41
CA LEU A 246 2.75 25.16 -18.30
C LEU A 246 3.85 26.17 -18.64
N LYS A 247 4.91 25.73 -19.34
CA LYS A 247 5.98 26.60 -19.84
C LYS A 247 5.47 27.72 -20.74
N GLU A 248 4.46 27.46 -21.56
CA GLU A 248 3.86 28.47 -22.44
C GLU A 248 2.98 29.49 -21.68
N ARG A 249 2.43 29.11 -20.53
CA ARG A 249 1.42 29.89 -19.78
C ARG A 249 1.97 30.58 -18.53
N MET A 250 3.14 30.16 -18.07
CA MET A 250 3.73 30.63 -16.82
C MET A 250 4.87 31.61 -17.13
N ASP A 251 4.75 32.84 -16.64
CA ASP A 251 5.77 33.87 -16.80
C ASP A 251 7.05 33.59 -15.97
N GLU A 252 6.87 32.81 -14.91
CA GLU A 252 7.94 32.49 -13.94
C GLU A 252 8.60 31.15 -14.28
N SER A 253 9.91 31.10 -14.15
CA SER A 253 10.68 29.90 -14.46
C SER A 253 10.52 28.81 -13.38
N PHE A 254 10.46 27.57 -13.79
CA PHE A 254 10.27 26.43 -12.89
C PHE A 254 11.08 25.21 -13.32
N ARG A 255 11.10 24.19 -12.45
CA ARG A 255 11.61 22.86 -12.75
C ARG A 255 10.76 21.77 -12.10
N LEU A 256 10.62 20.65 -12.78
CA LEU A 256 9.97 19.43 -12.27
C LEU A 256 11.01 18.34 -12.07
N LEU A 257 11.07 17.78 -10.88
CA LEU A 257 11.83 16.57 -10.57
C LEU A 257 10.95 15.34 -10.82
N PHE A 258 11.35 14.47 -11.74
CA PHE A 258 10.83 13.12 -11.88
C PHE A 258 11.65 12.17 -11.03
N ILE A 259 11.07 11.68 -9.93
CA ILE A 259 11.74 10.78 -8.98
C ILE A 259 11.21 9.39 -9.16
N GLY A 260 12.07 8.46 -9.52
CA GLY A 260 11.77 7.05 -9.79
C GLY A 260 12.39 6.56 -11.10
N GLU A 261 12.29 5.27 -11.33
CA GLU A 261 12.79 4.58 -12.51
C GLU A 261 11.66 3.73 -13.14
N GLY A 262 11.87 3.31 -14.39
CA GLY A 262 10.94 2.44 -15.10
C GLY A 262 11.29 2.26 -16.58
N SER A 263 10.52 1.40 -17.24
CA SER A 263 10.75 1.01 -18.62
C SER A 263 10.64 2.17 -19.63
N MET A 264 9.91 3.22 -19.27
CA MET A 264 9.67 4.38 -20.13
C MET A 264 10.74 5.47 -20.03
N ARG A 265 11.78 5.34 -19.20
CA ARG A 265 12.78 6.40 -18.94
C ARG A 265 13.33 7.02 -20.23
N ALA A 266 13.86 6.21 -21.12
CA ALA A 266 14.49 6.69 -22.36
C ALA A 266 13.47 7.41 -23.27
N GLU A 267 12.27 6.85 -23.42
CA GLU A 267 11.19 7.44 -24.21
C GLU A 267 10.74 8.82 -23.64
N LEU A 268 10.73 8.96 -22.33
CA LEU A 268 10.34 10.21 -21.67
C LEU A 268 11.41 11.29 -21.81
N GLU A 269 12.70 10.93 -21.78
CA GLU A 269 13.79 11.85 -22.04
C GLU A 269 13.78 12.35 -23.50
N GLU A 270 13.53 11.47 -24.47
CA GLU A 270 13.35 11.84 -25.88
C GLU A 270 12.13 12.76 -26.07
N MET A 271 10.99 12.41 -25.48
CA MET A 271 9.77 13.22 -25.52
C MET A 271 9.99 14.62 -24.89
N ALA A 272 10.74 14.74 -23.80
CA ALA A 272 11.05 16.01 -23.18
C ALA A 272 11.90 16.91 -24.13
N ALA A 273 12.82 16.31 -24.90
CA ALA A 273 13.60 17.01 -25.91
C ALA A 273 12.72 17.46 -27.09
N GLU A 274 11.83 16.59 -27.59
CA GLU A 274 10.88 16.93 -28.67
C GLU A 274 9.93 18.07 -28.27
N LEU A 275 9.47 18.09 -27.02
CA LEU A 275 8.61 19.14 -26.46
C LEU A 275 9.37 20.42 -26.09
N GLY A 276 10.70 20.44 -26.21
CA GLY A 276 11.53 21.58 -25.85
C GLY A 276 11.54 21.94 -24.37
N ILE A 277 11.39 20.93 -23.49
CA ILE A 277 11.30 21.11 -22.03
C ILE A 277 12.44 20.39 -21.27
N SER A 278 13.52 20.00 -21.96
CA SER A 278 14.65 19.30 -21.32
C SER A 278 15.28 20.08 -20.15
N GLU A 279 15.16 21.40 -20.15
CA GLU A 279 15.67 22.23 -19.06
C GLU A 279 14.70 22.35 -17.87
N GLU A 280 13.40 22.15 -18.11
CA GLU A 280 12.33 22.19 -17.10
C GLU A 280 12.16 20.86 -16.38
N VAL A 281 12.71 19.77 -16.92
CA VAL A 281 12.50 18.41 -16.39
C VAL A 281 13.84 17.79 -16.00
N VAL A 282 13.90 17.25 -14.78
CA VAL A 282 15.07 16.51 -14.28
C VAL A 282 14.65 15.12 -13.84
N PHE A 283 15.18 14.10 -14.49
CA PHE A 283 14.99 12.72 -14.10
C PHE A 283 16.02 12.31 -13.05
N ILE A 284 15.59 12.13 -11.81
CA ILE A 284 16.46 11.87 -10.65
C ILE A 284 16.88 10.40 -10.58
N GLY A 285 16.01 9.48 -11.02
CA GLY A 285 16.17 8.06 -10.75
C GLY A 285 15.61 7.63 -9.41
N ASN A 286 15.99 6.44 -8.96
CA ASN A 286 15.55 5.92 -7.67
C ASN A 286 16.24 6.69 -6.53
N VAL A 287 15.44 7.07 -5.54
CA VAL A 287 15.87 7.68 -4.30
C VAL A 287 15.54 6.73 -3.15
N GLU A 288 16.46 6.59 -2.21
CA GLU A 288 16.22 5.81 -0.99
C GLU A 288 15.05 6.40 -0.18
N ASN A 289 14.25 5.52 0.43
CA ASN A 289 13.06 5.95 1.16
C ASN A 289 13.36 6.94 2.28
N THR A 290 14.50 6.78 2.96
CA THR A 290 14.99 7.69 4.01
C THR A 290 15.31 9.09 3.50
N GLU A 291 15.70 9.21 2.23
CA GLU A 291 16.09 10.46 1.57
C GLU A 291 14.89 11.17 0.91
N MET A 292 13.82 10.43 0.58
CA MET A 292 12.67 10.93 -0.15
C MET A 292 12.06 12.18 0.46
N LYS A 293 11.95 12.23 1.78
CA LYS A 293 11.41 13.39 2.50
C LYS A 293 12.17 14.70 2.21
N HIS A 294 13.49 14.64 1.98
CA HIS A 294 14.30 15.83 1.71
C HIS A 294 14.02 16.40 0.31
N TYR A 295 13.81 15.50 -0.68
CA TYR A 295 13.39 15.91 -2.03
C TYR A 295 12.00 16.53 -2.02
N LEU A 296 11.05 15.91 -1.31
CA LEU A 296 9.69 16.44 -1.19
C LEU A 296 9.70 17.80 -0.46
N ASN A 297 10.44 17.94 0.63
CA ASN A 297 10.54 19.21 1.37
C ASN A 297 11.26 20.32 0.56
N ALA A 298 12.10 19.97 -0.43
CA ALA A 298 12.72 20.94 -1.32
C ALA A 298 11.74 21.54 -2.34
N CYS A 299 10.61 20.88 -2.58
CA CYS A 299 9.62 21.24 -3.60
C CYS A 299 8.40 21.98 -3.01
N GLU A 300 7.63 22.63 -3.88
CA GLU A 300 6.44 23.42 -3.51
C GLU A 300 5.14 22.70 -3.83
N LEU A 301 5.07 22.04 -4.97
CA LEU A 301 3.91 21.30 -5.43
C LEU A 301 4.28 19.86 -5.81
N PHE A 302 3.35 18.97 -5.56
CA PHE A 302 3.43 17.61 -6.03
C PHE A 302 2.48 17.41 -7.23
N LEU A 303 3.03 17.05 -8.38
CA LEU A 303 2.30 16.89 -9.63
C LEU A 303 2.09 15.40 -9.92
N PHE A 304 0.85 14.99 -10.18
CA PHE A 304 0.51 13.57 -10.26
C PHE A 304 -0.50 13.25 -11.35
N ALA A 305 -0.31 12.13 -12.06
CA ALA A 305 -1.20 11.75 -13.15
C ALA A 305 -1.51 10.25 -13.22
N SER A 306 -1.18 9.48 -12.17
CA SER A 306 -1.42 8.04 -12.16
C SER A 306 -2.89 7.70 -12.44
N LYS A 307 -3.14 6.71 -13.29
CA LYS A 307 -4.48 6.25 -13.67
C LYS A 307 -5.09 5.26 -12.65
N SER A 308 -4.27 4.72 -11.77
CA SER A 308 -4.71 3.76 -10.75
C SER A 308 -3.76 3.75 -9.57
N GLU A 309 -4.35 3.92 -8.38
CA GLU A 309 -3.66 3.76 -7.11
C GLU A 309 -4.50 2.88 -6.18
N THR A 310 -3.84 2.08 -5.36
CA THR A 310 -4.55 1.33 -4.31
C THR A 310 -4.86 2.23 -3.12
N GLN A 311 -3.87 3.04 -2.72
CA GLN A 311 -4.01 4.01 -1.63
C GLN A 311 -3.38 5.37 -1.98
N GLY A 312 -2.35 5.38 -2.88
CA GLY A 312 -1.62 6.60 -3.20
C GLY A 312 -0.77 7.11 -2.02
N ILE A 313 -0.01 6.23 -1.37
CA ILE A 313 0.83 6.58 -0.20
C ILE A 313 1.76 7.76 -0.48
N VAL A 314 2.27 7.88 -1.71
CA VAL A 314 3.12 8.97 -2.16
C VAL A 314 2.45 10.35 -2.05
N LEU A 315 1.12 10.40 -2.14
CA LEU A 315 0.35 11.64 -1.93
C LEU A 315 0.35 12.04 -0.45
N ALA A 316 0.26 11.06 0.46
CA ALA A 316 0.41 11.30 1.90
C ALA A 316 1.84 11.75 2.24
N GLU A 317 2.87 11.22 1.57
CA GLU A 317 4.26 11.65 1.69
C GLU A 317 4.43 13.11 1.23
N ALA A 318 3.85 13.48 0.10
CA ALA A 318 3.84 14.86 -0.38
C ALA A 318 3.14 15.80 0.61
N PHE A 319 2.01 15.42 1.15
CA PHE A 319 1.29 16.20 2.17
C PHE A 319 2.07 16.34 3.48
N ALA A 320 2.83 15.31 3.89
CA ALA A 320 3.68 15.37 5.08
C ALA A 320 4.83 16.36 4.91
N ALA A 321 5.31 16.54 3.68
CA ALA A 321 6.27 17.59 3.32
C ALA A 321 5.62 18.99 3.24
N GLY A 322 4.29 19.07 3.27
CA GLY A 322 3.54 20.32 3.10
C GLY A 322 3.30 20.69 1.64
N ASN A 323 3.41 19.75 0.70
CA ASN A 323 3.20 20.00 -0.72
C ASN A 323 1.75 19.78 -1.11
N PRO A 324 1.02 20.81 -1.53
CA PRO A 324 -0.26 20.62 -2.18
C PRO A 324 -0.12 19.77 -3.45
N VAL A 325 -1.13 18.95 -3.73
CA VAL A 325 -1.13 18.05 -4.87
C VAL A 325 -1.99 18.60 -6.01
N VAL A 326 -1.49 18.53 -7.24
CA VAL A 326 -2.33 18.70 -8.44
C VAL A 326 -2.34 17.36 -9.19
N ALA A 327 -3.48 16.69 -9.19
CA ALA A 327 -3.59 15.33 -9.66
C ALA A 327 -4.68 15.14 -10.72
N VAL A 328 -4.47 14.19 -11.63
CA VAL A 328 -5.55 13.63 -12.44
C VAL A 328 -6.41 12.71 -11.57
N LYS A 329 -7.74 12.78 -11.72
CA LYS A 329 -8.69 11.93 -11.01
C LYS A 329 -8.44 10.45 -11.30
N ALA A 330 -8.27 9.67 -10.24
CA ALA A 330 -8.12 8.23 -10.34
C ALA A 330 -8.52 7.56 -9.02
N THR A 331 -8.81 6.26 -9.06
CA THR A 331 -9.02 5.45 -7.86
C THR A 331 -7.81 5.61 -6.92
N GLY A 332 -8.05 5.75 -5.62
CA GLY A 332 -7.03 5.98 -4.60
C GLY A 332 -6.55 7.44 -4.50
N VAL A 333 -6.57 8.23 -5.59
CA VAL A 333 -6.32 9.68 -5.55
C VAL A 333 -7.49 10.40 -4.88
N GLU A 334 -8.72 10.07 -5.29
CA GLU A 334 -9.97 10.66 -4.76
C GLU A 334 -10.19 10.37 -3.26
N ASP A 335 -9.53 9.36 -2.71
CA ASP A 335 -9.60 9.04 -1.28
C ASP A 335 -8.72 9.97 -0.42
N ILE A 336 -7.70 10.59 -1.00
CA ILE A 336 -6.69 11.39 -0.27
C ILE A 336 -6.75 12.86 -0.66
N VAL A 337 -6.87 13.17 -1.95
CA VAL A 337 -6.95 14.55 -2.44
C VAL A 337 -8.39 15.04 -2.36
N VAL A 338 -8.60 16.12 -1.61
CA VAL A 338 -9.88 16.82 -1.52
C VAL A 338 -9.77 18.10 -2.32
N ASP A 339 -10.49 18.15 -3.45
CA ASP A 339 -10.41 19.24 -4.42
C ASP A 339 -10.63 20.62 -3.79
N GLY A 340 -9.73 21.55 -4.07
CA GLY A 340 -9.74 22.92 -3.54
C GLY A 340 -9.40 23.04 -2.06
N LYS A 341 -9.09 21.93 -1.36
CA LYS A 341 -8.80 21.91 0.07
C LYS A 341 -7.32 21.60 0.36
N ASN A 342 -6.82 20.43 0.03
CA ASN A 342 -5.41 20.04 0.21
C ASN A 342 -4.65 19.92 -1.13
N GLY A 343 -5.35 20.14 -2.24
CA GLY A 343 -4.84 20.06 -3.58
C GLY A 343 -5.97 20.30 -4.60
N TYR A 344 -5.70 19.96 -5.84
CA TYR A 344 -6.68 20.00 -6.92
C TYR A 344 -6.74 18.66 -7.66
N MET A 345 -7.94 18.27 -8.08
CA MET A 345 -8.17 17.13 -8.96
C MET A 345 -8.76 17.61 -10.30
N THR A 346 -8.24 17.07 -11.39
CA THR A 346 -8.70 17.40 -12.74
C THR A 346 -9.09 16.14 -13.51
N ASN A 347 -9.82 16.29 -14.59
CA ASN A 347 -9.89 15.27 -15.61
C ASN A 347 -8.50 15.10 -16.28
N GLU A 348 -8.32 14.07 -17.11
CA GLU A 348 -7.12 13.93 -17.95
C GLU A 348 -7.17 14.96 -19.10
N ASP A 349 -7.16 16.25 -18.72
CA ASP A 349 -7.21 17.41 -19.62
C ASP A 349 -6.08 18.37 -19.28
N ILE A 350 -5.23 18.67 -20.26
CA ILE A 350 -4.00 19.45 -20.08
C ILE A 350 -4.31 20.91 -19.72
N GLU A 351 -5.34 21.51 -20.30
CA GLU A 351 -5.69 22.90 -20.04
C GLU A 351 -6.26 23.06 -18.63
N GLU A 352 -7.15 22.14 -18.21
CA GLU A 352 -7.69 22.10 -16.86
C GLU A 352 -6.58 21.90 -15.84
N TRP A 353 -5.71 20.88 -16.07
CA TRP A 353 -4.61 20.56 -15.18
C TRP A 353 -3.61 21.72 -15.03
N THR A 354 -3.16 22.30 -16.14
CA THR A 354 -2.26 23.44 -16.14
C THR A 354 -2.87 24.65 -15.43
N GLY A 355 -4.18 24.89 -15.68
CA GLY A 355 -4.93 25.95 -14.99
C GLY A 355 -4.93 25.76 -13.47
N LYS A 356 -5.06 24.50 -12.99
CA LYS A 356 -5.04 24.19 -11.55
C LYS A 356 -3.64 24.28 -10.95
N VAL A 357 -2.57 23.98 -11.68
CA VAL A 357 -1.19 24.24 -11.24
C VAL A 357 -0.99 25.73 -11.02
N LEU A 358 -1.37 26.59 -11.99
CA LEU A 358 -1.27 28.05 -11.86
C LEU A 358 -2.15 28.61 -10.72
N GLU A 359 -3.33 28.01 -10.50
CA GLU A 359 -4.20 28.40 -9.38
C GLU A 359 -3.57 28.03 -8.03
N ALA A 360 -2.96 26.85 -7.91
CA ALA A 360 -2.30 26.39 -6.71
C ALA A 360 -1.11 27.25 -6.29
N LEU A 361 -0.44 27.89 -7.25
CA LEU A 361 0.73 28.77 -7.00
C LEU A 361 0.36 30.18 -6.56
N LYS A 362 -0.92 30.57 -6.64
CA LYS A 362 -1.34 31.88 -6.10
C LYS A 362 -1.14 31.91 -4.60
N GLU A 363 -0.42 32.90 -4.09
CA GLU A 363 0.04 32.94 -2.67
C GLU A 363 -1.07 32.62 -1.66
N ASP A 364 -2.23 33.30 -1.76
CA ASP A 364 -3.35 33.06 -0.84
C ASP A 364 -3.92 31.64 -0.93
N ARG A 365 -3.81 30.99 -2.07
CA ARG A 365 -4.26 29.63 -2.30
C ARG A 365 -3.22 28.63 -1.81
N TYR A 366 -1.97 28.87 -2.18
CA TYR A 366 -0.86 28.01 -1.81
C TYR A 366 -0.79 27.79 -0.29
N GLN A 367 -0.81 28.88 0.48
CA GLN A 367 -0.73 28.79 1.95
C GLN A 367 -1.90 28.00 2.56
N LYS A 368 -3.12 28.18 2.05
CA LYS A 368 -4.31 27.43 2.50
C LYS A 368 -4.20 25.94 2.16
N LEU A 369 -3.82 25.63 0.92
CA LEU A 369 -3.65 24.25 0.47
C LEU A 369 -2.54 23.55 1.25
N LYS A 370 -1.39 24.22 1.49
CA LYS A 370 -0.29 23.71 2.28
C LYS A 370 -0.70 23.36 3.70
N GLN A 371 -1.38 24.29 4.38
CA GLN A 371 -1.87 24.02 5.74
C GLN A 371 -2.81 22.82 5.79
N GLN A 372 -3.71 22.70 4.83
CA GLN A 372 -4.64 21.58 4.76
C GLN A 372 -3.95 20.27 4.35
N ALA A 373 -2.91 20.31 3.53
CA ALA A 373 -2.06 19.17 3.22
C ALA A 373 -1.39 18.62 4.51
N GLU A 374 -0.78 19.48 5.30
CA GLU A 374 -0.15 19.10 6.58
C GLU A 374 -1.17 18.52 7.59
N ILE A 375 -2.37 19.11 7.67
CA ILE A 375 -3.47 18.57 8.49
C ILE A 375 -3.88 17.18 7.98
N THR A 376 -4.06 17.02 6.68
CA THR A 376 -4.40 15.71 6.09
C THR A 376 -3.32 14.68 6.39
N ALA A 377 -2.04 15.05 6.24
CA ALA A 377 -0.91 14.16 6.50
C ALA A 377 -0.88 13.67 7.95
N SER A 378 -1.33 14.47 8.93
CA SER A 378 -1.32 14.06 10.34
C SER A 378 -2.11 12.77 10.59
N GLY A 379 -3.13 12.50 9.80
CA GLY A 379 -3.92 11.26 9.85
C GLY A 379 -3.18 10.01 9.36
N PHE A 380 -2.01 10.18 8.74
CA PHE A 380 -1.17 9.08 8.24
C PHE A 380 0.04 8.79 9.14
N ARG A 381 0.20 9.47 10.28
CA ARG A 381 1.28 9.15 11.22
C ARG A 381 1.15 7.73 11.75
N SER A 382 2.23 6.95 11.64
CA SER A 382 2.23 5.57 12.12
C SER A 382 1.95 5.46 13.61
N SER A 383 2.47 6.38 14.42
CA SER A 383 2.19 6.43 15.86
C SER A 383 0.70 6.69 16.17
N SER A 384 0.05 7.60 15.42
CA SER A 384 -1.39 7.87 15.58
C SER A 384 -2.25 6.69 15.12
N LEU A 385 -1.85 6.05 14.02
CA LEU A 385 -2.53 4.87 13.49
C LEU A 385 -2.39 3.68 14.44
N ALA A 386 -1.24 3.50 15.11
CA ALA A 386 -1.07 2.43 16.10
C ALA A 386 -2.02 2.59 17.30
N VAL A 387 -2.25 3.82 17.77
CA VAL A 387 -3.26 4.08 18.82
C VAL A 387 -4.66 3.75 18.34
N TYR A 388 -4.98 4.10 17.09
CA TYR A 388 -6.28 3.75 16.51
C TYR A 388 -6.41 2.22 16.32
N GLU A 389 -5.36 1.54 15.91
CA GLU A 389 -5.32 0.08 15.76
C GLU A 389 -5.50 -0.63 17.11
N GLU A 390 -4.84 -0.13 18.17
CA GLU A 390 -5.04 -0.62 19.54
C GLU A 390 -6.49 -0.54 19.98
N LEU A 391 -7.17 0.57 19.71
CA LEU A 391 -8.60 0.75 20.00
C LEU A 391 -9.46 -0.27 19.26
N LEU A 392 -9.20 -0.47 17.97
CA LEU A 392 -9.91 -1.43 17.14
C LEU A 392 -9.72 -2.87 17.64
N TYR A 393 -8.49 -3.26 18.01
CA TYR A 393 -8.22 -4.57 18.60
C TYR A 393 -8.94 -4.75 19.92
N THR A 394 -8.87 -3.74 20.80
CA THR A 394 -9.55 -3.78 22.09
C THR A 394 -11.05 -3.97 21.95
N GLN A 395 -11.69 -3.28 20.98
CA GLN A 395 -13.11 -3.45 20.69
C GLN A 395 -13.42 -4.88 20.23
N CYS A 396 -12.64 -5.42 19.28
CA CYS A 396 -12.83 -6.79 18.80
C CYS A 396 -12.67 -7.84 19.92
N ILE A 397 -11.66 -7.68 20.78
CA ILE A 397 -11.40 -8.58 21.90
C ILE A 397 -12.55 -8.56 22.90
N ASN A 398 -13.07 -7.35 23.24
CA ASN A 398 -14.18 -7.20 24.16
C ASN A 398 -15.48 -7.77 23.58
N GLN A 399 -15.80 -7.45 22.33
CA GLN A 399 -16.96 -7.98 21.65
C GLN A 399 -16.92 -9.53 21.62
N ARG A 400 -15.77 -10.12 21.33
CA ARG A 400 -15.59 -11.59 21.32
C ARG A 400 -15.85 -12.21 22.70
N LYS A 401 -15.42 -11.53 23.76
CA LYS A 401 -15.65 -11.96 25.15
C LYS A 401 -17.12 -11.84 25.55
N GLU A 402 -17.81 -10.78 25.14
CA GLU A 402 -19.22 -10.52 25.47
C GLU A 402 -20.17 -11.45 24.72
N GLU A 403 -19.91 -11.71 23.46
CA GLU A 403 -20.75 -12.61 22.64
C GLU A 403 -20.74 -14.05 23.12
N GLY A 404 -19.80 -14.42 24.02
CA GLY A 404 -19.73 -15.74 24.66
C GLY A 404 -19.78 -16.89 23.64
N ARG A 405 -19.31 -16.67 22.40
CA ARG A 405 -19.33 -17.70 21.36
C ARG A 405 -18.50 -18.89 21.84
N GLU A 406 -19.17 -19.85 22.53
CA GLU A 406 -18.63 -21.18 22.67
C GLU A 406 -18.49 -21.75 21.26
N TYR A 407 -17.28 -21.69 20.73
CA TYR A 407 -16.96 -22.42 19.52
C TYR A 407 -17.01 -23.89 19.86
N GLU A 408 -18.15 -24.52 19.54
CA GLU A 408 -18.26 -25.98 19.59
C GLU A 408 -17.05 -26.59 18.87
N ASN A 409 -16.44 -27.55 19.51
CA ASN A 409 -15.35 -28.35 18.96
C ASN A 409 -15.85 -29.23 17.80
N GLU A 410 -16.25 -28.59 16.69
CA GLU A 410 -16.56 -29.31 15.47
C GLU A 410 -15.26 -29.75 14.79
N THR A 411 -14.84 -30.95 15.15
CA THR A 411 -13.71 -31.69 14.54
C THR A 411 -13.86 -31.89 13.03
N ASN A 412 -15.05 -31.64 12.45
CA ASN A 412 -15.33 -31.81 11.03
C ASN A 412 -14.97 -30.60 10.14
N TRP A 413 -14.79 -29.41 10.69
CA TRP A 413 -14.57 -28.21 9.87
C TRP A 413 -13.18 -28.19 9.20
N ALA A 414 -12.12 -28.52 9.94
CA ALA A 414 -10.76 -28.56 9.39
C ALA A 414 -10.62 -29.69 8.34
N GLY A 415 -11.28 -30.81 8.53
CA GLY A 415 -11.35 -31.91 7.56
C GLY A 415 -12.05 -31.48 6.27
N ASN A 416 -13.15 -30.74 6.35
CA ASN A 416 -13.90 -30.28 5.18
C ASN A 416 -13.21 -29.15 4.44
N LEU A 417 -12.54 -28.21 5.15
CA LEU A 417 -11.80 -27.12 4.53
C LEU A 417 -10.52 -27.64 3.86
N SER A 418 -9.75 -28.49 4.55
CA SER A 418 -8.54 -29.09 3.99
C SER A 418 -8.86 -30.00 2.80
N ALA A 419 -9.94 -30.75 2.84
CA ALA A 419 -10.39 -31.58 1.73
C ALA A 419 -10.89 -30.73 0.54
N SER A 420 -11.61 -29.63 0.78
CA SER A 420 -12.10 -28.75 -0.28
C SER A 420 -10.97 -27.94 -0.93
N ILE A 421 -10.05 -27.42 -0.12
CA ILE A 421 -8.88 -26.68 -0.61
C ILE A 421 -7.87 -27.63 -1.26
N TYR A 422 -7.65 -28.83 -0.71
CA TYR A 422 -6.80 -29.86 -1.30
C TYR A 422 -7.35 -30.35 -2.65
N ARG A 423 -8.68 -30.47 -2.81
CA ARG A 423 -9.31 -30.80 -4.09
C ARG A 423 -9.14 -29.68 -5.14
N LEU A 424 -9.19 -28.41 -4.74
CA LEU A 424 -8.95 -27.26 -5.63
C LEU A 424 -7.52 -27.21 -6.15
N PHE A 425 -6.52 -27.58 -5.31
CA PHE A 425 -5.10 -27.58 -5.70
C PHE A 425 -4.61 -28.88 -6.33
N LYS A 426 -5.32 -30.00 -6.18
CA LYS A 426 -4.98 -31.28 -6.83
C LYS A 426 -5.53 -31.37 -8.27
N ALA A 427 -6.49 -30.52 -8.62
CA ALA A 427 -7.05 -30.42 -9.97
C ALA A 427 -6.28 -29.41 -10.87
N SER A 428 -5.25 -28.75 -10.35
CA SER A 428 -4.28 -27.90 -11.05
C SER A 428 -2.90 -28.57 -11.10
#